data_50876daf05c5f0e2e658423c9898c604
#
_entry.id   50876daf05c5f0e2e658423c9898c604
#
_cell.length_a   1.000
_cell.length_b   1.000
_cell.length_c   1.000
_cell.angle_alpha   90.00
_cell.angle_beta   90.00
_cell.angle_gamma   90.00
#
_symmetry.space_group_name_H-M   'P 1'
#
loop_
_entity.id
_entity.type
_entity.pdbx_description
1 polymer ?
#
loop_
_entity_poly.entity_id
_entity_poly.type
_entity_poly.pdbx_seq_one_letter_code
_entity_poly.pdbx_strand_id
1 'polypeptide(L)'
;FSSFEEDSQRDERPFVRKAESPPKAWPEPQRLQSILEEFGKSKKPMLIGGHGVWWGNAENKLEEVGKTLKIPVYNIPYHQKLLPETSDAYMGLADIHQYPPSAKALEESDLVMMLGGRLDNQMNFGNPPLFPKNSRLICINGSPEELEQNRSADQILLSDPSAFLEALMDFGKSRTSKERDEWYSLQKILRQEWVESSLS
;
A
#
# COMPACT_ATOMS: atom_id res chain seq x y z
N PHE A 1 28.66 -58.48 -1.48
CA PHE A 1 28.51 -57.03 -1.33
C PHE A 1 29.15 -56.42 -2.56
N SER A 2 28.34 -56.14 -3.59
CA SER A 2 28.77 -55.42 -4.75
C SER A 2 28.69 -53.90 -4.45
N SER A 3 29.85 -53.26 -4.57
CA SER A 3 29.98 -51.79 -4.50
C SER A 3 29.13 -51.18 -5.63
N PHE A 4 28.16 -50.36 -5.25
CA PHE A 4 27.56 -49.41 -6.14
C PHE A 4 28.62 -48.34 -6.39
N GLU A 5 29.33 -48.43 -7.49
CA GLU A 5 30.00 -47.28 -8.06
C GLU A 5 28.88 -46.46 -8.76
N GLU A 6 28.36 -45.47 -8.04
CA GLU A 6 27.56 -44.44 -8.66
C GLU A 6 28.46 -43.62 -9.57
N ASP A 7 28.21 -43.79 -10.88
CA ASP A 7 28.78 -42.91 -11.89
C ASP A 7 28.22 -41.49 -11.71
N SER A 8 28.86 -40.73 -10.86
CA SER A 8 28.51 -39.36 -10.54
C SER A 8 29.02 -38.38 -11.59
N GLN A 9 28.70 -38.62 -12.87
CA GLN A 9 28.71 -37.55 -13.85
C GLN A 9 27.46 -36.69 -13.64
N ARG A 10 27.37 -36.07 -12.48
CA ARG A 10 26.46 -34.95 -12.31
C ARG A 10 26.88 -33.87 -13.29
N ASP A 11 25.97 -33.60 -14.24
CA ASP A 11 26.06 -32.46 -15.12
C ASP A 11 26.20 -31.18 -14.26
N GLU A 12 27.42 -30.74 -14.04
CA GLU A 12 27.76 -29.55 -13.23
C GLU A 12 27.40 -28.22 -13.91
N ARG A 13 26.52 -28.27 -14.91
CA ARG A 13 25.98 -27.03 -15.44
C ARG A 13 25.19 -26.34 -14.34
N PRO A 14 25.65 -25.16 -13.86
CA PRO A 14 24.90 -24.44 -12.86
C PRO A 14 23.49 -24.19 -13.42
N PHE A 15 22.48 -24.65 -12.70
CA PHE A 15 21.07 -24.40 -13.03
C PHE A 15 20.83 -22.92 -12.75
N VAL A 16 21.43 -22.04 -13.57
CA VAL A 16 21.08 -20.63 -13.59
C VAL A 16 19.75 -20.53 -14.34
N ARG A 17 18.67 -20.84 -13.64
CA ARG A 17 17.38 -20.32 -14.06
C ARG A 17 17.49 -18.80 -13.94
N LYS A 18 17.60 -18.15 -15.10
CA LYS A 18 17.29 -16.73 -15.17
C LYS A 18 15.82 -16.65 -14.77
N ALA A 19 15.57 -16.27 -13.51
CA ALA A 19 14.21 -16.09 -13.03
C ALA A 19 13.63 -14.95 -13.87
N GLU A 20 12.74 -15.29 -14.80
CA GLU A 20 11.95 -14.27 -15.47
C GLU A 20 11.07 -13.61 -14.42
N SER A 21 10.98 -12.30 -14.44
CA SER A 21 10.04 -11.61 -13.59
C SER A 21 8.64 -12.13 -13.89
N PRO A 22 7.83 -12.46 -12.87
CA PRO A 22 6.48 -12.91 -13.11
C PRO A 22 5.70 -11.84 -13.92
N PRO A 23 4.76 -12.27 -14.78
CA PRO A 23 3.95 -11.33 -15.53
C PRO A 23 3.18 -10.42 -14.58
N LYS A 24 3.17 -9.12 -14.87
CA LYS A 24 2.46 -8.13 -14.07
C LYS A 24 0.96 -8.17 -14.36
N ALA A 25 0.14 -8.18 -13.31
CA ALA A 25 -1.30 -8.00 -13.46
C ALA A 25 -1.59 -6.58 -13.92
N TRP A 26 -2.19 -6.42 -15.09
CA TRP A 26 -2.55 -5.12 -15.64
C TRP A 26 -3.99 -4.76 -15.24
N PRO A 27 -4.26 -3.55 -14.76
CA PRO A 27 -5.59 -3.20 -14.26
C PRO A 27 -6.64 -3.19 -15.38
N GLU A 28 -7.84 -3.69 -15.06
CA GLU A 28 -9.00 -3.54 -15.95
C GLU A 28 -9.35 -2.07 -16.12
N PRO A 29 -9.41 -1.52 -17.35
CA PRO A 29 -9.54 -0.09 -17.58
C PRO A 29 -10.78 0.56 -16.96
N GLN A 30 -11.94 -0.11 -17.02
CA GLN A 30 -13.18 0.44 -16.48
C GLN A 30 -13.17 0.54 -14.95
N ARG A 31 -12.65 -0.49 -14.27
CA ARG A 31 -12.49 -0.48 -12.82
C ARG A 31 -11.45 0.54 -12.37
N LEU A 32 -10.33 0.59 -13.07
CA LEU A 32 -9.31 1.60 -12.81
C LEU A 32 -9.89 3.01 -12.91
N GLN A 33 -10.62 3.31 -14.00
CA GLN A 33 -11.27 4.61 -14.20
C GLN A 33 -12.22 4.97 -13.06
N SER A 34 -13.07 4.02 -12.62
CA SER A 34 -13.98 4.22 -11.49
C SER A 34 -13.24 4.57 -10.19
N ILE A 35 -12.14 3.88 -9.91
CA ILE A 35 -11.31 4.13 -8.73
C ILE A 35 -10.65 5.50 -8.79
N LEU A 36 -10.11 5.88 -9.94
CA LEU A 36 -9.48 7.19 -10.15
C LEU A 36 -10.49 8.34 -9.99
N GLU A 37 -11.71 8.16 -10.47
CA GLU A 37 -12.80 9.15 -10.28
C GLU A 37 -13.21 9.28 -8.81
N GLU A 38 -13.22 8.17 -8.06
CA GLU A 38 -13.48 8.19 -6.62
C GLU A 38 -12.35 8.91 -5.87
N PHE A 39 -11.10 8.60 -6.19
CA PHE A 39 -9.94 9.34 -5.67
C PHE A 39 -10.05 10.85 -5.97
N GLY A 40 -10.47 11.22 -7.18
CA GLY A 40 -10.66 12.63 -7.58
C GLY A 40 -11.66 13.40 -6.72
N LYS A 41 -12.62 12.72 -6.10
CA LYS A 41 -13.64 13.32 -5.20
C LYS A 41 -13.18 13.34 -3.74
N SER A 42 -12.22 12.50 -3.38
CA SER A 42 -11.72 12.39 -1.99
C SER A 42 -10.97 13.63 -1.55
N LYS A 43 -11.26 14.08 -0.33
CA LYS A 43 -10.61 15.21 0.34
C LYS A 43 -9.61 14.76 1.39
N LYS A 44 -9.83 13.58 1.97
CA LYS A 44 -9.01 12.98 3.03
C LYS A 44 -8.57 11.55 2.65
N PRO A 45 -7.88 11.37 1.51
CA PRO A 45 -7.40 10.05 1.12
C PRO A 45 -6.29 9.56 2.05
N MET A 46 -6.23 8.24 2.24
CA MET A 46 -5.15 7.54 2.93
C MET A 46 -4.68 6.38 2.07
N LEU A 47 -3.38 6.17 1.96
CA LEU A 47 -2.80 5.04 1.25
C LEU A 47 -2.03 4.16 2.23
N ILE A 48 -2.35 2.88 2.26
CA ILE A 48 -1.68 1.88 3.09
C ILE A 48 -0.92 0.94 2.17
N GLY A 49 0.41 0.97 2.26
CA GLY A 49 1.30 0.12 1.47
C GLY A 49 1.61 -1.19 2.19
N GLY A 50 1.49 -2.30 1.47
CA GLY A 50 1.84 -3.63 1.93
C GLY A 50 2.94 -4.30 1.09
N HIS A 51 3.18 -5.58 1.32
CA HIS A 51 4.25 -6.37 0.69
C HIS A 51 4.24 -6.34 -0.84
N GLY A 52 3.07 -6.26 -1.45
CA GLY A 52 2.95 -6.21 -2.90
C GLY A 52 3.65 -5.00 -3.52
N VAL A 53 3.77 -3.89 -2.78
CA VAL A 53 4.54 -2.72 -3.22
C VAL A 53 6.02 -3.06 -3.33
N TRP A 54 6.57 -3.74 -2.32
CA TRP A 54 7.96 -4.18 -2.32
C TRP A 54 8.23 -5.23 -3.41
N TRP A 55 7.37 -6.25 -3.52
CA TRP A 55 7.48 -7.27 -4.57
C TRP A 55 7.39 -6.69 -5.98
N GLY A 56 6.62 -5.61 -6.14
CA GLY A 56 6.46 -4.88 -7.40
C GLY A 56 7.59 -3.89 -7.70
N ASN A 57 8.58 -3.71 -6.78
CA ASN A 57 9.60 -2.65 -6.81
C ASN A 57 8.97 -1.27 -7.05
N ALA A 58 7.90 -0.96 -6.32
CA ALA A 58 7.08 0.22 -6.53
C ALA A 58 7.26 1.30 -5.45
N GLU A 59 8.25 1.15 -4.53
CA GLU A 59 8.47 2.03 -3.38
C GLU A 59 8.74 3.47 -3.81
N ASN A 60 9.60 3.68 -4.79
CA ASN A 60 9.91 5.02 -5.31
C ASN A 60 8.68 5.71 -5.92
N LYS A 61 7.84 4.95 -6.63
CA LYS A 61 6.58 5.47 -7.18
C LYS A 61 5.57 5.77 -6.08
N LEU A 62 5.50 4.93 -5.05
CA LEU A 62 4.65 5.16 -3.89
C LEU A 62 5.03 6.47 -3.20
N GLU A 63 6.33 6.71 -2.99
CA GLU A 63 6.83 7.94 -2.41
C GLU A 63 6.48 9.17 -3.27
N GLU A 64 6.72 9.08 -4.57
CA GLU A 64 6.43 10.15 -5.52
C GLU A 64 4.93 10.49 -5.55
N VAL A 65 4.06 9.48 -5.61
CA VAL A 65 2.60 9.63 -5.57
C VAL A 65 2.17 10.31 -4.26
N GLY A 66 2.64 9.83 -3.11
CA GLY A 66 2.32 10.42 -1.82
C GLY A 66 2.68 11.89 -1.72
N LYS A 67 3.89 12.26 -2.15
CA LYS A 67 4.39 13.65 -2.14
C LYS A 67 3.64 14.55 -3.13
N THR A 68 3.46 14.08 -4.35
CA THR A 68 2.90 14.89 -5.44
C THR A 68 1.40 15.09 -5.30
N LEU A 69 0.68 14.02 -4.96
CA LEU A 69 -0.78 14.06 -4.86
C LEU A 69 -1.30 14.39 -3.45
N LYS A 70 -0.38 14.63 -2.51
CA LYS A 70 -0.70 14.92 -1.10
C LYS A 70 -1.57 13.82 -0.48
N ILE A 71 -1.09 12.58 -0.63
CA ILE A 71 -1.70 11.41 -0.01
C ILE A 71 -0.80 10.92 1.11
N PRO A 72 -1.23 10.94 2.37
CA PRO A 72 -0.46 10.35 3.48
C PRO A 72 -0.31 8.85 3.27
N VAL A 73 0.94 8.34 3.38
CA VAL A 73 1.27 6.94 3.18
C VAL A 73 1.62 6.29 4.51
N TYR A 74 0.96 5.19 4.80
CA TYR A 74 1.22 4.33 5.96
C TYR A 74 1.71 2.98 5.49
N ASN A 75 2.64 2.38 6.23
CA ASN A 75 3.13 1.02 5.95
C ASN A 75 2.44 0.01 6.85
N ILE A 76 2.11 -1.15 6.32
CA ILE A 76 1.74 -2.30 7.16
C ILE A 76 2.94 -2.65 8.05
N PRO A 77 2.74 -2.89 9.38
CA PRO A 77 3.82 -3.28 10.28
C PRO A 77 4.39 -4.68 9.96
N TYR A 78 5.54 -4.99 10.56
CA TYR A 78 6.28 -6.27 10.44
C TYR A 78 6.83 -6.60 9.05
N HIS A 79 6.88 -5.61 8.16
CA HIS A 79 7.35 -5.77 6.79
C HIS A 79 8.52 -4.85 6.48
N GLN A 80 9.11 -5.04 5.31
CA GLN A 80 10.14 -4.15 4.80
C GLN A 80 9.63 -2.70 4.85
N LYS A 81 10.47 -1.78 5.31
CA LYS A 81 10.15 -0.35 5.24
C LYS A 81 10.00 0.02 3.77
N LEU A 82 8.77 0.33 3.35
CA LEU A 82 8.50 0.75 1.97
C LEU A 82 9.03 2.15 1.71
N LEU A 83 8.89 3.04 2.69
CA LEU A 83 9.40 4.41 2.59
C LEU A 83 10.39 4.68 3.73
N PRO A 84 11.45 5.48 3.48
CA PRO A 84 12.34 5.93 4.54
C PRO A 84 11.61 6.87 5.51
N GLU A 85 12.02 6.87 6.76
CA GLU A 85 11.46 7.77 7.79
C GLU A 85 11.65 9.25 7.47
N THR A 86 12.64 9.56 6.65
CA THR A 86 12.90 10.91 6.15
C THR A 86 11.97 11.35 5.02
N SER A 87 11.17 10.42 4.48
CA SER A 87 10.22 10.74 3.42
C SER A 87 9.06 11.59 3.93
N ASP A 88 8.78 12.66 3.21
CA ASP A 88 7.62 13.53 3.48
C ASP A 88 6.27 12.82 3.28
N ALA A 89 6.23 11.77 2.46
CA ALA A 89 5.00 11.00 2.24
C ALA A 89 4.73 10.00 3.37
N TYR A 90 5.75 9.57 4.09
CA TYR A 90 5.63 8.57 5.14
C TYR A 90 5.01 9.14 6.40
N MET A 91 3.88 8.58 6.83
CA MET A 91 3.17 9.01 8.03
C MET A 91 3.25 8.01 9.18
N GLY A 92 3.94 6.88 9.00
CA GLY A 92 4.15 5.88 10.04
C GLY A 92 3.55 4.51 9.70
N LEU A 93 3.28 3.73 10.74
CA LEU A 93 2.73 2.39 10.61
C LEU A 93 1.20 2.40 10.61
N ALA A 94 0.60 1.55 9.80
CA ALA A 94 -0.84 1.25 9.85
C ALA A 94 -1.10 0.24 10.98
N ASP A 95 -0.89 0.68 12.21
CA ASP A 95 -1.09 -0.12 13.43
C ASP A 95 -1.84 0.72 14.46
N ILE A 96 -3.11 0.44 14.63
CA ILE A 96 -3.98 1.18 15.54
C ILE A 96 -3.66 0.97 17.02
N HIS A 97 -2.95 -0.11 17.35
CA HIS A 97 -2.60 -0.47 18.71
C HIS A 97 -1.28 0.16 19.16
N GLN A 98 -0.30 0.22 18.25
CA GLN A 98 1.03 0.70 18.56
C GLN A 98 1.32 2.10 17.99
N TYR A 99 0.51 2.57 17.05
CA TYR A 99 0.68 3.86 16.40
C TYR A 99 -0.63 4.66 16.32
N PRO A 100 -1.05 5.33 17.42
CA PRO A 100 -2.30 6.11 17.51
C PRO A 100 -2.55 7.10 16.37
N PRO A 101 -1.55 7.75 15.75
CA PRO A 101 -1.80 8.62 14.59
C PRO A 101 -2.51 7.90 13.44
N SER A 102 -2.23 6.60 13.22
CA SER A 102 -2.91 5.84 12.16
C SER A 102 -4.39 5.57 12.48
N ALA A 103 -4.72 5.33 13.75
CA ALA A 103 -6.12 5.19 14.18
C ALA A 103 -6.90 6.46 13.88
N LYS A 104 -6.37 7.62 14.25
CA LYS A 104 -6.99 8.92 13.97
C LYS A 104 -7.11 9.19 12.47
N ALA A 105 -6.08 8.83 11.69
CA ALA A 105 -6.13 8.96 10.24
C ALA A 105 -7.23 8.08 9.62
N LEU A 106 -7.39 6.85 10.09
CA LEU A 106 -8.45 5.93 9.64
C LEU A 106 -9.84 6.45 9.97
N GLU A 107 -10.04 6.97 11.19
CA GLU A 107 -11.33 7.52 11.63
C GLU A 107 -11.79 8.72 10.82
N GLU A 108 -10.86 9.55 10.35
CA GLU A 108 -11.16 10.79 9.65
C GLU A 108 -11.09 10.69 8.13
N SER A 109 -10.46 9.64 7.59
CA SER A 109 -10.32 9.49 6.14
C SER A 109 -11.67 9.21 5.45
N ASP A 110 -11.87 9.78 4.28
CA ASP A 110 -13.02 9.51 3.42
C ASP A 110 -12.75 8.42 2.38
N LEU A 111 -11.46 8.12 2.16
CA LEU A 111 -11.00 7.09 1.23
C LEU A 111 -9.75 6.41 1.76
N VAL A 112 -9.80 5.10 1.95
CA VAL A 112 -8.65 4.25 2.26
C VAL A 112 -8.32 3.38 1.06
N MET A 113 -7.10 3.49 0.55
CA MET A 113 -6.56 2.64 -0.52
C MET A 113 -5.55 1.67 0.09
N MET A 114 -5.88 0.39 0.12
CA MET A 114 -4.96 -0.69 0.51
C MET A 114 -4.23 -1.19 -0.73
N LEU A 115 -2.92 -0.97 -0.80
CA LEU A 115 -2.10 -1.31 -1.96
C LEU A 115 -1.13 -2.45 -1.64
N GLY A 116 -1.35 -3.61 -2.24
CA GLY A 116 -0.47 -4.77 -2.09
C GLY A 116 -0.43 -5.36 -0.69
N GLY A 117 -1.50 -5.18 0.09
CA GLY A 117 -1.64 -5.69 1.44
C GLY A 117 -3.06 -6.13 1.72
N ARG A 118 -3.32 -6.46 2.99
CA ARG A 118 -4.65 -6.81 3.50
C ARG A 118 -4.89 -6.14 4.86
N LEU A 119 -6.17 -6.02 5.23
CA LEU A 119 -6.57 -5.56 6.56
C LEU A 119 -6.45 -6.73 7.54
N ASP A 120 -5.47 -6.67 8.40
CA ASP A 120 -5.20 -7.68 9.43
C ASP A 120 -5.58 -7.18 10.85
N ASN A 121 -5.10 -7.88 11.88
CA ASN A 121 -5.37 -7.54 13.27
C ASN A 121 -4.84 -6.15 13.67
N GLN A 122 -3.75 -5.68 13.09
CA GLN A 122 -3.20 -4.35 13.37
C GLN A 122 -4.17 -3.22 12.98
N MET A 123 -5.07 -3.49 12.06
CA MET A 123 -6.13 -2.58 11.62
C MET A 123 -7.54 -3.07 12.01
N ASN A 124 -7.62 -3.90 13.05
CA ASN A 124 -8.87 -4.50 13.54
C ASN A 124 -9.68 -5.17 12.39
N PHE A 125 -9.01 -5.80 11.46
CA PHE A 125 -9.61 -6.46 10.29
C PHE A 125 -10.54 -5.53 9.48
N GLY A 126 -10.34 -4.22 9.56
CA GLY A 126 -11.20 -3.23 8.91
C GLY A 126 -12.57 -3.03 9.57
N ASN A 127 -12.75 -3.46 10.80
CA ASN A 127 -14.03 -3.34 11.51
C ASN A 127 -14.25 -1.95 12.12
N PRO A 128 -15.52 -1.53 12.29
CA PRO A 128 -15.87 -0.35 13.07
C PRO A 128 -15.37 -0.48 14.53
N PRO A 129 -15.16 0.63 15.26
CA PRO A 129 -15.43 2.02 14.83
C PRO A 129 -14.31 2.66 13.99
N LEU A 130 -13.15 2.03 13.87
CA LEU A 130 -11.95 2.60 13.25
C LEU A 130 -12.07 2.85 11.75
N PHE A 131 -12.85 2.01 11.07
CA PHE A 131 -13.27 2.30 9.70
C PHE A 131 -14.67 2.89 9.74
N PRO A 132 -14.83 4.22 9.62
CA PRO A 132 -16.13 4.84 9.66
C PRO A 132 -17.00 4.36 8.50
N LYS A 133 -18.32 4.32 8.73
CA LYS A 133 -19.28 3.86 7.71
C LYS A 133 -19.23 4.69 6.41
N ASN A 134 -18.76 5.92 6.52
CA ASN A 134 -18.68 6.86 5.37
C ASN A 134 -17.31 6.82 4.67
N SER A 135 -16.34 6.08 5.18
CA SER A 135 -15.06 5.89 4.52
C SER A 135 -15.15 4.77 3.50
N ARG A 136 -14.70 5.05 2.30
CA ARG A 136 -14.61 4.06 1.22
C ARG A 136 -13.32 3.28 1.33
N LEU A 137 -13.40 1.98 1.12
CA LEU A 137 -12.24 1.09 1.08
C LEU A 137 -12.03 0.58 -0.34
N ILE A 138 -10.84 0.78 -0.86
CA ILE A 138 -10.40 0.23 -2.14
C ILE A 138 -9.21 -0.69 -1.90
N CYS A 139 -9.31 -1.94 -2.34
CA CYS A 139 -8.22 -2.90 -2.28
C CYS A 139 -7.61 -3.12 -3.66
N ILE A 140 -6.30 -2.89 -3.76
CA ILE A 140 -5.50 -3.08 -4.98
C ILE A 140 -4.42 -4.11 -4.69
N ASN A 141 -4.40 -5.21 -5.42
CA ASN A 141 -3.39 -6.24 -5.24
C ASN A 141 -3.09 -6.96 -6.55
N GLY A 142 -1.85 -7.44 -6.69
CA GLY A 142 -1.44 -8.30 -7.81
C GLY A 142 -1.87 -9.76 -7.68
N SER A 143 -2.40 -10.16 -6.52
CA SER A 143 -2.91 -11.50 -6.21
C SER A 143 -4.40 -11.43 -5.91
N PRO A 144 -5.26 -12.16 -6.64
CA PRO A 144 -6.70 -12.13 -6.42
C PRO A 144 -7.11 -12.66 -5.05
N GLU A 145 -6.33 -13.59 -4.46
CA GLU A 145 -6.60 -14.18 -3.15
C GLU A 145 -6.44 -13.18 -2.00
N GLU A 146 -5.74 -12.06 -2.24
CA GLU A 146 -5.46 -11.04 -1.24
C GLU A 146 -6.45 -9.86 -1.28
N LEU A 147 -7.38 -9.83 -2.25
CA LEU A 147 -8.20 -8.64 -2.51
C LEU A 147 -9.29 -8.40 -1.48
N GLU A 148 -9.97 -9.40 -0.97
CA GLU A 148 -11.11 -9.25 -0.05
C GLU A 148 -10.91 -10.02 1.26
N GLN A 149 -9.67 -10.11 1.72
CA GLN A 149 -9.37 -10.76 2.99
C GLN A 149 -9.94 -9.93 4.15
N ASN A 150 -10.65 -10.62 5.05
CA ASN A 150 -11.20 -10.14 6.31
C ASN A 150 -12.39 -9.17 6.20
N ARG A 151 -12.44 -8.29 5.23
CA ARG A 151 -13.55 -7.36 4.99
C ARG A 151 -13.73 -7.15 3.50
N SER A 152 -14.98 -7.14 3.04
CA SER A 152 -15.31 -6.73 1.69
C SER A 152 -14.98 -5.24 1.47
N ALA A 153 -14.27 -4.96 0.38
CA ALA A 153 -13.97 -3.61 -0.06
C ALA A 153 -15.15 -3.03 -0.86
N ASP A 154 -15.23 -1.70 -0.91
CA ASP A 154 -16.19 -1.01 -1.78
C ASP A 154 -15.84 -1.17 -3.25
N GLN A 155 -14.53 -1.22 -3.56
CA GLN A 155 -14.00 -1.57 -4.87
C GLN A 155 -12.74 -2.42 -4.72
N ILE A 156 -12.55 -3.34 -5.67
CA ILE A 156 -11.35 -4.17 -5.78
C ILE A 156 -10.72 -4.00 -7.15
N LEU A 157 -9.39 -4.04 -7.21
CA LEU A 157 -8.63 -3.98 -8.46
C LEU A 157 -7.50 -4.99 -8.45
N LEU A 158 -7.57 -5.96 -9.35
CA LEU A 158 -6.44 -6.83 -9.63
C LEU A 158 -5.43 -6.04 -10.48
N SER A 159 -4.32 -5.64 -9.87
CA SER A 159 -3.29 -4.83 -10.53
C SER A 159 -1.94 -4.97 -9.85
N ASP A 160 -0.89 -4.98 -10.65
CA ASP A 160 0.46 -4.69 -10.15
C ASP A 160 0.47 -3.29 -9.49
N PRO A 161 1.04 -3.14 -8.27
CA PRO A 161 1.08 -1.87 -7.56
C PRO A 161 1.74 -0.74 -8.35
N SER A 162 2.80 -1.04 -9.10
CA SER A 162 3.50 -0.05 -9.93
C SER A 162 2.61 0.50 -11.05
N ALA A 163 1.83 -0.38 -11.71
CA ALA A 163 0.90 0.02 -12.77
C ALA A 163 -0.23 0.91 -12.25
N PHE A 164 -0.79 0.55 -11.07
CA PHE A 164 -1.79 1.38 -10.42
C PHE A 164 -1.25 2.76 -10.02
N LEU A 165 -0.07 2.82 -9.42
CA LEU A 165 0.56 4.09 -9.01
C LEU A 165 0.86 5.01 -10.19
N GLU A 166 1.28 4.48 -11.34
CA GLU A 166 1.45 5.25 -12.57
C GLU A 166 0.14 5.90 -13.01
N ALA A 167 -0.92 5.11 -13.10
CA ALA A 167 -2.23 5.62 -13.49
C ALA A 167 -2.78 6.65 -12.49
N LEU A 168 -2.59 6.42 -11.19
CA LEU A 168 -3.00 7.36 -10.14
C LEU A 168 -2.23 8.68 -10.24
N MET A 169 -0.92 8.63 -10.50
CA MET A 169 -0.10 9.81 -10.71
C MET A 169 -0.58 10.62 -11.91
N ASP A 170 -0.77 9.99 -13.04
CA ASP A 170 -1.18 10.66 -14.28
C ASP A 170 -2.56 11.30 -14.14
N PHE A 171 -3.49 10.63 -13.49
CA PHE A 171 -4.81 11.17 -13.20
C PHE A 171 -4.77 12.32 -12.20
N GLY A 172 -3.98 12.20 -11.14
CA GLY A 172 -4.00 13.08 -9.97
C GLY A 172 -3.24 14.39 -10.13
N LYS A 173 -2.19 14.44 -10.98
CA LYS A 173 -1.29 15.60 -11.13
C LYS A 173 -2.00 16.95 -11.33
N SER A 174 -3.13 16.96 -12.02
CA SER A 174 -3.92 18.16 -12.28
C SER A 174 -5.11 18.36 -11.32
N ARG A 175 -5.22 17.52 -10.29
CA ARG A 175 -6.41 17.45 -9.40
C ARG A 175 -6.03 17.59 -7.93
N THR A 176 -5.30 18.65 -7.61
CA THR A 176 -5.01 19.03 -6.22
C THR A 176 -6.20 19.81 -5.63
N SER A 177 -6.40 19.74 -4.33
CA SER A 177 -7.37 20.56 -3.60
C SER A 177 -6.77 21.06 -2.29
N LYS A 178 -7.25 22.21 -1.83
CA LYS A 178 -6.82 22.80 -0.56
C LYS A 178 -7.10 21.87 0.62
N GLU A 179 -8.24 21.19 0.61
CA GLU A 179 -8.64 20.27 1.67
C GLU A 179 -7.69 19.08 1.77
N ARG A 180 -7.17 18.59 0.62
CA ARG A 180 -6.19 17.50 0.59
C ARG A 180 -4.83 17.96 1.09
N ASP A 181 -4.40 19.17 0.77
CA ASP A 181 -3.17 19.77 1.29
C ASP A 181 -3.23 19.96 2.82
N GLU A 182 -4.36 20.44 3.33
CA GLU A 182 -4.62 20.58 4.77
C GLU A 182 -4.61 19.22 5.48
N TRP A 183 -5.27 18.22 4.88
CA TRP A 183 -5.29 16.85 5.37
C TRP A 183 -3.87 16.26 5.47
N TYR A 184 -3.10 16.37 4.39
CA TYR A 184 -1.73 15.88 4.34
C TYR A 184 -0.84 16.56 5.39
N SER A 185 -0.97 17.86 5.54
CA SER A 185 -0.22 18.64 6.53
C SER A 185 -0.58 18.24 7.96
N LEU A 186 -1.86 17.98 8.23
CA LEU A 186 -2.31 17.49 9.54
C LEU A 186 -1.67 16.15 9.88
N GLN A 187 -1.58 15.21 8.93
CA GLN A 187 -0.96 13.91 9.18
C GLN A 187 0.54 14.03 9.47
N LYS A 188 1.23 14.96 8.83
CA LYS A 188 2.65 15.26 9.14
C LYS A 188 2.81 15.78 10.56
N ILE A 189 1.95 16.69 11.01
CA ILE A 189 1.97 17.21 12.38
C ILE A 189 1.73 16.09 13.39
N LEU A 190 0.70 15.28 13.21
CA LEU A 190 0.38 14.17 14.11
C LEU A 190 1.53 13.16 14.23
N ARG A 191 2.20 12.87 13.12
CA ARG A 191 3.40 12.04 13.12
C ARG A 191 4.53 12.67 13.93
N GLN A 192 4.81 13.95 13.70
CA GLN A 192 5.89 14.66 14.38
C GLN A 192 5.65 14.72 15.90
N GLU A 193 4.46 15.09 16.33
CA GLU A 193 4.07 15.11 17.75
C GLU A 193 4.23 13.72 18.40
N TRP A 194 3.87 12.64 17.68
CA TRP A 194 4.04 11.29 18.17
C TRP A 194 5.52 10.91 18.33
N VAL A 195 6.36 11.22 17.36
CA VAL A 195 7.80 10.94 17.42
C VAL A 195 8.44 11.69 18.58
N GLU A 196 8.13 12.97 18.76
CA GLU A 196 8.66 13.80 19.86
C GLU A 196 8.23 13.25 21.23
N SER A 197 6.96 12.83 21.37
CA SER A 197 6.45 12.26 22.62
C SER A 197 7.04 10.88 22.96
N SER A 198 7.51 10.14 21.97
CA SER A 198 8.10 8.81 22.14
C SER A 198 9.59 8.86 22.51
N LEU A 199 10.22 10.04 22.38
CA LEU A 199 11.63 10.27 22.71
C LEU A 199 11.81 10.91 24.10
N SER A 200 10.72 11.32 24.73
CA SER A 200 10.69 11.94 26.07
C SER A 200 10.42 10.91 27.16
#